data_04634f524479c833fcb6a5273587ec53
#
_entry.id   04634f524479c833fcb6a5273587ec53
#
_cell.length_a   1.000
_cell.length_b   1.000
_cell.length_c   1.000
_cell.angle_alpha   90.00
_cell.angle_beta   90.00
_cell.angle_gamma   90.00
#
_symmetry.space_group_name_H-M   'P 1'
#
loop_
_entity.id
_entity.type
_entity.pdbx_description
1 polymer ?
#
loop_
_entity_poly.entity_id
_entity_poly.type
_entity_poly.pdbx_seq_one_letter_code
_entity_poly.pdbx_strand_id
1 'polypeptide(L)'
;MASRSTLSSLNSQSVQLIYAGGTFGSYGRPLAPLAAEVFLPALQQLVTEHDDAAFLPKLCWLDNSLIKDSSQLTPSDFVHFYTLLLSAYQAGERQFVLITGTDTLSYLGAFLAEAFAGSDISITLTGSMRPLLDSEELHAYKIDSHGDAWDNFREALRLAAAGQSGVKICFGGESWPAQTVQKIHSHDFMAFTGHHRAAYPDNSYIDKLTDTRRQHWLDDQQQVLAAVQNQPQHAHVHALYCLPNDPSVLSEQLQALLSNPPCAIILLGFGSGNVPYSPQ
;
A
#
# COMPACT_ATOMS: atom_id res chain seq x y z
N MET A 1 6.27 -13.69 -25.89
CA MET A 1 7.66 -13.28 -26.21
C MET A 1 7.71 -11.75 -26.16
N ALA A 2 8.13 -11.15 -25.03
CA ALA A 2 8.40 -9.72 -24.97
C ALA A 2 9.66 -9.42 -25.81
N SER A 3 9.59 -8.37 -26.61
CA SER A 3 10.70 -8.03 -27.52
C SER A 3 11.94 -7.64 -26.72
N ARG A 4 13.14 -7.95 -27.20
CA ARG A 4 14.43 -7.58 -26.58
C ARG A 4 14.56 -6.08 -26.27
N SER A 5 13.79 -5.20 -26.94
CA SER A 5 13.78 -3.76 -26.72
C SER A 5 13.05 -3.35 -25.42
N THR A 6 12.06 -4.14 -24.98
CA THR A 6 11.33 -3.90 -23.71
C THR A 6 12.17 -4.29 -22.49
N LEU A 7 13.04 -5.31 -22.62
CA LEU A 7 13.92 -5.76 -21.55
C LEU A 7 15.10 -4.80 -21.31
N SER A 8 15.60 -4.12 -22.35
CA SER A 8 16.70 -3.15 -22.19
C SER A 8 16.25 -1.83 -21.57
N SER A 9 14.98 -1.47 -21.64
CA SER A 9 14.43 -0.25 -21.03
C SER A 9 14.16 -0.39 -19.53
N LEU A 10 13.91 -1.60 -19.03
CA LEU A 10 13.69 -1.86 -17.60
C LEU A 10 14.97 -1.65 -16.78
N ASN A 11 16.14 -1.93 -17.34
CA ASN A 11 17.43 -1.79 -16.63
C ASN A 11 17.91 -0.34 -16.46
N SER A 12 17.24 0.66 -17.03
CA SER A 12 17.63 2.08 -16.93
C SER A 12 16.88 2.86 -15.86
N GLN A 13 15.81 2.31 -15.31
CA GLN A 13 14.97 2.98 -14.31
C GLN A 13 15.28 2.45 -12.91
N SER A 14 15.49 3.37 -11.95
CA SER A 14 15.62 3.02 -10.54
C SER A 14 14.26 2.93 -9.89
N VAL A 15 14.07 1.92 -9.04
CA VAL A 15 12.90 1.77 -8.18
C VAL A 15 13.29 2.06 -6.75
N GLN A 16 12.58 2.98 -6.13
CA GLN A 16 12.76 3.32 -4.72
C GLN A 16 12.02 2.30 -3.86
N LEU A 17 12.73 1.62 -2.99
CA LEU A 17 12.17 0.60 -2.11
C LEU A 17 12.04 1.13 -0.68
N ILE A 18 10.83 1.00 -0.12
CA ILE A 18 10.51 1.34 1.27
C ILE A 18 10.15 0.06 2.00
N TYR A 19 10.87 -0.24 3.08
CA TYR A 19 10.53 -1.31 3.99
C TYR A 19 9.82 -0.75 5.22
N ALA A 20 8.60 -1.17 5.46
CA ALA A 20 7.74 -0.72 6.56
C ALA A 20 7.44 -1.81 7.59
N GLY A 21 8.10 -2.99 7.49
CA GLY A 21 7.86 -4.11 8.39
C GLY A 21 6.87 -5.14 7.83
N GLY A 22 6.07 -5.70 8.71
CA GLY A 22 5.12 -6.77 8.38
C GLY A 22 5.77 -8.15 8.29
N THR A 23 4.97 -9.17 7.95
CA THR A 23 5.39 -10.57 7.87
C THR A 23 6.56 -10.77 6.92
N PHE A 24 6.62 -10.02 5.83
CA PHE A 24 7.66 -10.13 4.79
C PHE A 24 9.08 -10.12 5.37
N GLY A 25 9.38 -9.17 6.25
CA GLY A 25 10.68 -9.05 6.92
C GLY A 25 10.67 -9.53 8.37
N SER A 26 9.73 -10.40 8.74
CA SER A 26 9.60 -10.90 10.11
C SER A 26 10.41 -12.16 10.34
N TYR A 27 10.78 -12.36 11.63
CA TYR A 27 11.47 -13.55 12.11
C TYR A 27 11.03 -13.90 13.53
N GLY A 28 11.25 -15.13 13.94
CA GLY A 28 11.06 -15.58 15.32
C GLY A 28 9.67 -16.17 15.63
N ARG A 29 9.48 -16.49 16.92
CA ARG A 29 8.22 -16.99 17.47
C ARG A 29 7.92 -16.29 18.80
N PRO A 30 6.92 -15.40 18.87
CA PRO A 30 6.05 -14.97 17.76
C PRO A 30 6.84 -14.23 16.68
N LEU A 31 6.27 -14.16 15.45
CA LEU A 31 6.84 -13.40 14.35
C LEU A 31 6.85 -11.91 14.70
N ALA A 32 7.99 -11.25 14.47
CA ALA A 32 8.13 -9.80 14.61
C ALA A 32 8.97 -9.24 13.46
N PRO A 33 8.66 -8.05 12.93
CA PRO A 33 9.47 -7.43 11.89
C PRO A 33 10.91 -7.21 12.38
N LEU A 34 11.89 -7.62 11.56
CA LEU A 34 13.29 -7.30 11.77
C LEU A 34 13.52 -5.80 11.55
N ALA A 35 14.44 -5.24 12.31
CA ALA A 35 14.90 -3.86 12.09
C ALA A 35 15.51 -3.71 10.68
N ALA A 36 15.43 -2.50 10.11
CA ALA A 36 15.94 -2.22 8.76
C ALA A 36 17.42 -2.58 8.63
N GLU A 37 18.23 -2.28 9.65
CA GLU A 37 19.67 -2.52 9.68
C GLU A 37 20.02 -4.00 9.57
N VAL A 38 19.09 -4.88 9.93
CA VAL A 38 19.26 -6.34 9.85
C VAL A 38 18.68 -6.88 8.56
N PHE A 39 17.46 -6.45 8.21
CA PHE A 39 16.72 -7.00 7.09
C PHE A 39 17.19 -6.48 5.72
N LEU A 40 17.47 -5.18 5.59
CA LEU A 40 17.81 -4.60 4.29
C LEU A 40 19.12 -5.12 3.71
N PRO A 41 20.21 -5.34 4.47
CA PRO A 41 21.42 -6.00 3.93
C PRO A 41 21.13 -7.41 3.40
N ALA A 42 20.30 -8.18 4.11
CA ALA A 42 19.90 -9.52 3.67
C ALA A 42 19.12 -9.46 2.34
N LEU A 43 18.13 -8.57 2.25
CA LEU A 43 17.34 -8.39 1.04
C LEU A 43 18.21 -7.90 -0.12
N GLN A 44 19.16 -6.99 0.12
CA GLN A 44 20.09 -6.50 -0.89
C GLN A 44 20.98 -7.61 -1.43
N GLN A 45 21.51 -8.47 -0.55
CA GLN A 45 22.30 -9.63 -0.96
C GLN A 45 21.47 -10.58 -1.81
N LEU A 46 20.26 -10.95 -1.36
CA LEU A 46 19.35 -11.82 -2.10
C LEU A 46 19.03 -11.29 -3.50
N VAL A 47 18.71 -10.00 -3.62
CA VAL A 47 18.44 -9.37 -4.92
C VAL A 47 19.64 -9.43 -5.84
N THR A 48 20.86 -9.33 -5.31
CA THR A 48 22.09 -9.31 -6.10
C THR A 48 22.53 -10.72 -6.54
N GLU A 49 22.32 -11.71 -5.69
CA GLU A 49 22.80 -13.09 -5.87
C GLU A 49 21.76 -14.02 -6.51
N HIS A 50 20.49 -13.64 -6.54
CA HIS A 50 19.43 -14.47 -7.10
C HIS A 50 19.57 -14.62 -8.62
N ASP A 51 19.19 -15.76 -9.15
CA ASP A 51 19.22 -16.07 -10.59
C ASP A 51 18.48 -15.05 -11.46
N ASP A 52 17.45 -14.40 -10.90
CA ASP A 52 16.68 -13.36 -11.56
C ASP A 52 17.30 -11.95 -11.48
N ALA A 53 18.44 -11.76 -10.79
CA ALA A 53 19.04 -10.44 -10.54
C ALA A 53 19.23 -9.61 -11.82
N ALA A 54 19.60 -10.26 -12.93
CA ALA A 54 19.80 -9.61 -14.23
C ALA A 54 18.50 -9.03 -14.83
N PHE A 55 17.33 -9.46 -14.34
CA PHE A 55 16.02 -9.03 -14.83
C PHE A 55 15.32 -8.05 -13.89
N LEU A 56 15.88 -7.81 -12.70
CA LEU A 56 15.33 -6.84 -11.74
C LEU A 56 15.79 -5.42 -12.10
N PRO A 57 14.97 -4.39 -11.80
CA PRO A 57 15.38 -3.01 -11.97
C PRO A 57 16.48 -2.65 -10.96
N LYS A 58 17.19 -1.54 -11.22
CA LYS A 58 18.09 -0.97 -10.22
C LYS A 58 17.30 -0.56 -8.98
N LEU A 59 17.65 -1.09 -7.81
CA LEU A 59 17.04 -0.74 -6.55
C LEU A 59 17.79 0.38 -5.85
N CYS A 60 17.05 1.33 -5.30
CA CYS A 60 17.51 2.35 -4.38
C CYS A 60 16.67 2.26 -3.11
N TRP A 61 17.31 2.41 -1.96
CA TRP A 61 16.62 2.33 -0.67
C TRP A 61 16.20 3.73 -0.24
N LEU A 62 14.93 3.87 0.09
CA LEU A 62 14.43 5.09 0.72
C LEU A 62 14.37 4.85 2.23
N ASP A 63 15.18 5.62 2.97
CA ASP A 63 15.25 5.48 4.42
C ASP A 63 13.87 5.66 5.06
N ASN A 64 13.49 4.68 5.88
CA ASN A 64 12.25 4.69 6.63
C ASN A 64 12.49 4.16 8.04
N SER A 65 12.29 5.03 9.03
CA SER A 65 12.41 4.66 10.46
C SER A 65 11.15 3.99 11.02
N LEU A 66 10.03 4.03 10.28
CA LEU A 66 8.75 3.47 10.71
C LEU A 66 8.63 2.01 10.28
N ILE A 67 9.03 1.10 11.16
CA ILE A 67 8.94 -0.35 10.95
C ILE A 67 8.03 -0.93 12.02
N LYS A 68 6.86 -1.43 11.59
CA LYS A 68 5.82 -1.93 12.49
C LYS A 68 5.15 -3.19 11.93
N ASP A 69 4.51 -3.93 12.81
CA ASP A 69 3.42 -4.81 12.41
C ASP A 69 2.27 -3.95 11.87
N SER A 70 1.69 -4.34 10.73
CA SER A 70 0.66 -3.52 10.08
C SER A 70 -0.62 -3.36 10.90
N SER A 71 -0.90 -4.29 11.82
CA SER A 71 -2.01 -4.16 12.78
C SER A 71 -1.86 -2.99 13.74
N GLN A 72 -0.63 -2.46 13.87
CA GLN A 72 -0.30 -1.32 14.72
C GLN A 72 -0.22 0.02 13.96
N LEU A 73 -0.42 0.01 12.65
CA LEU A 73 -0.40 1.22 11.84
C LEU A 73 -1.65 2.08 12.12
N THR A 74 -1.41 3.36 12.26
CA THR A 74 -2.42 4.39 12.54
C THR A 74 -2.52 5.38 11.39
N PRO A 75 -3.54 6.25 11.34
CA PRO A 75 -3.62 7.33 10.35
C PRO A 75 -2.38 8.23 10.32
N SER A 76 -1.75 8.49 11.48
CA SER A 76 -0.49 9.26 11.54
C SER A 76 0.66 8.55 10.85
N ASP A 77 0.72 7.23 10.92
CA ASP A 77 1.70 6.43 10.19
C ASP A 77 1.46 6.49 8.67
N PHE A 78 0.21 6.56 8.23
CA PHE A 78 -0.13 6.74 6.81
C PHE A 78 0.35 8.12 6.30
N VAL A 79 0.18 9.17 7.10
CA VAL A 79 0.70 10.51 6.81
C VAL A 79 2.24 10.52 6.75
N HIS A 80 2.91 9.73 7.58
CA HIS A 80 4.36 9.55 7.51
C HIS A 80 4.78 8.98 6.14
N PHE A 81 4.16 7.90 5.66
CA PHE A 81 4.46 7.34 4.33
C PHE A 81 4.13 8.32 3.19
N TYR A 82 3.03 9.04 3.30
CA TYR A 82 2.69 10.08 2.34
C TYR A 82 3.79 11.15 2.28
N THR A 83 4.24 11.65 3.43
CA THR A 83 5.29 12.69 3.50
C THR A 83 6.61 12.19 2.92
N LEU A 84 6.99 10.96 3.24
CA LEU A 84 8.20 10.32 2.72
C LEU A 84 8.17 10.21 1.19
N LEU A 85 7.09 9.67 0.65
CA LEU A 85 6.88 9.50 -0.79
C LEU A 85 6.81 10.85 -1.51
N LEU A 86 6.10 11.84 -0.93
CA LEU A 86 5.99 13.18 -1.50
C LEU A 86 7.37 13.87 -1.59
N SER A 87 8.19 13.75 -0.55
CA SER A 87 9.55 14.29 -0.53
C SER A 87 10.43 13.66 -1.62
N ALA A 88 10.36 12.35 -1.78
CA ALA A 88 11.10 11.64 -2.84
C ALA A 88 10.57 12.01 -4.24
N TYR A 89 9.25 12.16 -4.40
CA TYR A 89 8.64 12.62 -5.64
C TYR A 89 9.08 14.06 -6.01
N GLN A 90 9.19 14.96 -5.03
CA GLN A 90 9.74 16.31 -5.21
C GLN A 90 11.21 16.27 -5.64
N ALA A 91 11.98 15.33 -5.12
CA ALA A 91 13.38 15.10 -5.52
C ALA A 91 13.56 14.50 -6.92
N GLY A 92 12.47 14.13 -7.59
CA GLY A 92 12.48 13.62 -8.96
C GLY A 92 12.21 12.13 -9.09
N GLU A 93 12.06 11.39 -8.00
CA GLU A 93 11.76 9.95 -8.04
C GLU A 93 10.31 9.70 -8.48
N ARG A 94 10.07 8.61 -9.17
CA ARG A 94 8.74 8.31 -9.76
C ARG A 94 8.24 6.89 -9.49
N GLN A 95 9.13 5.95 -9.25
CA GLN A 95 8.80 4.53 -9.14
C GLN A 95 9.12 4.03 -7.74
N PHE A 96 8.11 3.48 -7.07
CA PHE A 96 8.21 3.09 -5.68
C PHE A 96 7.63 1.69 -5.46
N VAL A 97 8.28 0.91 -4.61
CA VAL A 97 7.72 -0.28 -3.99
C VAL A 97 7.70 -0.07 -2.48
N LEU A 98 6.54 -0.27 -1.88
CA LEU A 98 6.37 -0.20 -0.44
C LEU A 98 6.00 -1.60 0.08
N ILE A 99 6.87 -2.16 0.93
CA ILE A 99 6.67 -3.46 1.58
C ILE A 99 6.12 -3.22 2.98
N THR A 100 4.94 -3.77 3.26
CA THR A 100 4.28 -3.64 4.57
C THR A 100 3.54 -4.94 4.94
N GLY A 101 3.02 -5.00 6.17
CA GLY A 101 2.18 -6.12 6.59
C GLY A 101 0.79 -6.09 5.95
N THR A 102 0.13 -7.24 5.94
CA THR A 102 -1.08 -7.46 5.15
C THR A 102 -2.37 -6.94 5.77
N ASP A 103 -2.42 -6.68 7.09
CA ASP A 103 -3.68 -6.34 7.77
C ASP A 103 -4.24 -4.97 7.39
N THR A 104 -3.35 -3.99 7.19
CA THR A 104 -3.74 -2.62 6.81
C THR A 104 -3.25 -2.22 5.42
N LEU A 105 -2.72 -3.17 4.64
CA LEU A 105 -2.18 -2.91 3.30
C LEU A 105 -3.22 -2.27 2.37
N SER A 106 -4.46 -2.75 2.37
CA SER A 106 -5.55 -2.18 1.57
C SER A 106 -5.94 -0.77 2.02
N TYR A 107 -5.92 -0.49 3.31
CA TYR A 107 -6.21 0.84 3.85
C TYR A 107 -5.12 1.85 3.48
N LEU A 108 -3.85 1.48 3.68
CA LEU A 108 -2.71 2.32 3.28
C LEU A 108 -2.69 2.54 1.77
N GLY A 109 -2.95 1.49 0.99
CA GLY A 109 -3.04 1.57 -0.47
C GLY A 109 -4.12 2.52 -0.94
N ALA A 110 -5.33 2.44 -0.39
CA ALA A 110 -6.44 3.33 -0.71
C ALA A 110 -6.13 4.79 -0.31
N PHE A 111 -5.55 5.00 0.87
CA PHE A 111 -5.11 6.32 1.32
C PHE A 111 -4.07 6.94 0.38
N LEU A 112 -3.03 6.20 0.01
CA LEU A 112 -1.99 6.69 -0.90
C LEU A 112 -2.54 6.92 -2.31
N ALA A 113 -3.48 6.11 -2.77
CA ALA A 113 -4.10 6.29 -4.07
C ALA A 113 -4.90 7.59 -4.17
N GLU A 114 -5.59 7.98 -3.10
CA GLU A 114 -6.29 9.26 -3.02
C GLU A 114 -5.29 10.42 -2.87
N ALA A 115 -4.30 10.27 -1.98
CA ALA A 115 -3.30 11.32 -1.73
C ALA A 115 -2.46 11.66 -2.97
N PHE A 116 -2.15 10.68 -3.82
CA PHE A 116 -1.38 10.88 -5.05
C PHE A 116 -2.23 10.93 -6.32
N ALA A 117 -3.55 11.06 -6.18
CA ALA A 117 -4.43 11.24 -7.33
C ALA A 117 -4.00 12.45 -8.16
N GLY A 118 -4.00 12.31 -9.48
CA GLY A 118 -3.61 13.38 -10.39
C GLY A 118 -2.10 13.58 -10.57
N SER A 119 -1.24 12.76 -9.92
CA SER A 119 0.21 12.76 -10.14
C SER A 119 0.64 11.70 -11.17
N ASP A 120 1.88 11.79 -11.63
CA ASP A 120 2.52 10.77 -12.50
C ASP A 120 3.41 9.78 -11.71
N ILE A 121 3.16 9.63 -10.42
CA ILE A 121 3.85 8.67 -9.54
C ILE A 121 3.39 7.24 -9.81
N SER A 122 4.29 6.28 -9.70
CA SER A 122 3.99 4.85 -9.72
C SER A 122 4.35 4.25 -8.37
N ILE A 123 3.36 3.82 -7.61
CA ILE A 123 3.56 3.17 -6.30
C ILE A 123 2.96 1.77 -6.36
N THR A 124 3.75 0.76 -6.05
CA THR A 124 3.25 -0.60 -5.86
C THR A 124 3.45 -1.03 -4.41
N LEU A 125 2.34 -1.33 -3.73
CA LEU A 125 2.37 -1.90 -2.39
C LEU A 125 2.35 -3.42 -2.48
N THR A 126 3.12 -4.05 -1.60
CA THR A 126 3.12 -5.51 -1.44
C THR A 126 3.47 -5.92 -0.01
N GLY A 127 3.39 -7.19 0.24
CA GLY A 127 3.75 -7.87 1.47
C GLY A 127 3.74 -9.37 1.24
N SER A 128 3.63 -10.15 2.31
CA SER A 128 3.54 -11.61 2.20
C SER A 128 2.78 -12.23 3.36
N MET A 129 2.31 -13.44 3.15
CA MET A 129 1.71 -14.27 4.20
C MET A 129 2.78 -15.04 4.97
N ARG A 130 3.97 -15.22 4.39
CA ARG A 130 5.13 -15.86 5.03
C ARG A 130 6.37 -14.96 4.96
N PRO A 131 7.30 -15.10 5.93
CA PRO A 131 8.57 -14.38 5.87
C PRO A 131 9.35 -14.69 4.60
N LEU A 132 10.14 -13.70 4.12
CA LEU A 132 11.04 -13.89 3.00
C LEU A 132 12.18 -14.84 3.34
N LEU A 133 12.74 -14.69 4.55
CA LEU A 133 13.89 -15.46 4.98
C LEU A 133 13.47 -16.78 5.61
N ASP A 134 14.17 -17.86 5.26
CA ASP A 134 14.00 -19.14 5.91
C ASP A 134 14.34 -19.03 7.40
N SER A 135 13.43 -19.47 8.24
CA SER A 135 13.55 -19.39 9.70
C SER A 135 14.69 -20.25 10.27
N GLU A 136 15.13 -21.26 9.54
CA GLU A 136 16.21 -22.16 9.98
C GLU A 136 17.60 -21.63 9.59
N GLU A 137 17.66 -20.78 8.55
CA GLU A 137 18.92 -20.31 7.97
C GLU A 137 18.98 -18.78 7.88
N LEU A 138 18.51 -18.05 8.90
CA LEU A 138 18.47 -16.59 8.90
C LEU A 138 19.82 -15.94 8.53
N HIS A 139 20.92 -16.48 9.07
CA HIS A 139 22.26 -15.95 8.84
C HIS A 139 22.85 -16.29 7.45
N ALA A 140 22.26 -17.28 6.78
CA ALA A 140 22.61 -17.63 5.41
C ALA A 140 21.80 -16.83 4.38
N TYR A 141 20.88 -15.99 4.83
CA TYR A 141 20.00 -15.19 3.99
C TYR A 141 19.34 -16.01 2.88
N LYS A 142 18.79 -17.15 3.26
CA LYS A 142 18.13 -18.03 2.30
C LYS A 142 16.66 -17.68 2.20
N ILE A 143 16.12 -17.68 0.98
CA ILE A 143 14.70 -17.45 0.72
C ILE A 143 13.91 -18.69 1.14
N ASP A 144 12.78 -18.48 1.85
CA ASP A 144 11.79 -19.53 2.06
C ASP A 144 11.11 -19.87 0.73
N SER A 145 11.54 -20.97 0.12
CA SER A 145 11.02 -21.44 -1.18
C SER A 145 9.55 -21.91 -1.13
N HIS A 146 8.97 -22.06 0.05
CA HIS A 146 7.57 -22.43 0.26
C HIS A 146 6.69 -21.21 0.55
N GLY A 147 7.27 -20.01 0.60
CA GLY A 147 6.59 -18.75 0.86
C GLY A 147 6.18 -18.02 -0.43
N ASP A 148 5.39 -16.99 -0.24
CA ASP A 148 4.89 -16.10 -1.30
C ASP A 148 5.72 -14.81 -1.43
N ALA A 149 6.64 -14.57 -0.49
CA ALA A 149 7.30 -13.27 -0.35
C ALA A 149 8.14 -12.89 -1.56
N TRP A 150 8.97 -13.80 -2.05
CA TRP A 150 9.85 -13.51 -3.19
C TRP A 150 9.07 -13.24 -4.47
N ASP A 151 8.05 -14.02 -4.75
CA ASP A 151 7.22 -13.85 -5.95
C ASP A 151 6.43 -12.53 -5.91
N ASN A 152 5.83 -12.20 -4.77
CA ASN A 152 5.13 -10.93 -4.57
C ASN A 152 6.09 -9.75 -4.75
N PHE A 153 7.29 -9.81 -4.18
CA PHE A 153 8.30 -8.77 -4.28
C PHE A 153 8.78 -8.57 -5.72
N ARG A 154 9.15 -9.65 -6.40
CA ARG A 154 9.61 -9.61 -7.79
C ARG A 154 8.56 -9.01 -8.72
N GLU A 155 7.30 -9.41 -8.57
CA GLU A 155 6.22 -8.86 -9.38
C GLU A 155 5.95 -7.39 -9.06
N ALA A 156 6.01 -6.99 -7.79
CA ALA A 156 5.89 -5.58 -7.40
C ALA A 156 6.99 -4.71 -8.02
N LEU A 157 8.23 -5.19 -8.03
CA LEU A 157 9.36 -4.50 -8.70
C LEU A 157 9.13 -4.35 -10.21
N ARG A 158 8.65 -5.41 -10.86
CA ARG A 158 8.33 -5.39 -12.29
C ARG A 158 7.25 -4.37 -12.63
N LEU A 159 6.19 -4.31 -11.81
CA LEU A 159 5.09 -3.36 -11.99
C LEU A 159 5.54 -1.91 -11.76
N ALA A 160 6.32 -1.66 -10.70
CA ALA A 160 6.85 -0.33 -10.44
C ALA A 160 7.80 0.13 -11.56
N ALA A 161 8.70 -0.75 -12.02
CA ALA A 161 9.62 -0.45 -13.12
C ALA A 161 8.92 -0.21 -14.47
N ALA A 162 7.73 -0.73 -14.67
CA ALA A 162 6.91 -0.43 -15.85
C ALA A 162 6.47 1.05 -15.88
N GLY A 163 6.54 1.76 -14.75
CA GLY A 163 6.35 3.21 -14.64
C GLY A 163 4.92 3.68 -14.94
N GLN A 164 3.96 2.79 -14.92
CA GLN A 164 2.56 3.16 -15.08
C GLN A 164 2.09 3.89 -13.82
N SER A 165 1.67 5.16 -13.98
CA SER A 165 1.23 5.99 -12.87
C SER A 165 0.08 5.38 -12.07
N GLY A 166 -0.07 5.85 -10.83
CA GLY A 166 -1.09 5.40 -9.89
C GLY A 166 -0.55 4.47 -8.82
N VAL A 167 -1.42 4.14 -7.88
CA VAL A 167 -1.11 3.28 -6.73
C VAL A 167 -1.77 1.92 -6.92
N LYS A 168 -0.98 0.86 -6.82
CA LYS A 168 -1.41 -0.52 -7.00
C LYS A 168 -1.07 -1.36 -5.79
N ILE A 169 -1.85 -2.40 -5.56
CA ILE A 169 -1.49 -3.50 -4.68
C ILE A 169 -1.20 -4.71 -5.56
N CYS A 170 -0.07 -5.36 -5.30
CA CYS A 170 0.36 -6.58 -5.96
C CYS A 170 0.46 -7.70 -4.92
N PHE A 171 -0.24 -8.80 -5.13
CA PHE A 171 -0.26 -9.91 -4.18
C PHE A 171 -0.77 -11.20 -4.84
N GLY A 172 -0.14 -12.35 -4.56
CA GLY A 172 -0.60 -13.66 -5.05
C GLY A 172 -0.61 -13.78 -6.59
N GLY A 173 0.28 -13.08 -7.28
CA GLY A 173 0.35 -13.08 -8.75
C GLY A 173 -0.63 -12.13 -9.45
N GLU A 174 -1.45 -11.42 -8.70
CA GLU A 174 -2.42 -10.46 -9.20
C GLU A 174 -2.07 -9.02 -8.82
N SER A 175 -2.58 -8.06 -9.56
CA SER A 175 -2.42 -6.63 -9.22
C SER A 175 -3.68 -5.84 -9.53
N TRP A 176 -4.00 -4.88 -8.67
CA TRP A 176 -5.22 -4.07 -8.76
C TRP A 176 -4.94 -2.62 -8.39
N PRO A 177 -5.74 -1.66 -8.88
CA PRO A 177 -5.81 -0.32 -8.33
C PRO A 177 -6.09 -0.38 -6.83
N ALA A 178 -5.29 0.29 -6.01
CA ALA A 178 -5.29 0.10 -4.56
C ALA A 178 -6.63 0.45 -3.89
N GLN A 179 -7.41 1.38 -4.46
CA GLN A 179 -8.74 1.76 -3.94
C GLN A 179 -9.75 0.61 -3.98
N THR A 180 -9.51 -0.43 -4.79
CA THR A 180 -10.48 -1.51 -5.02
C THR A 180 -10.16 -2.76 -4.21
N VAL A 181 -9.04 -2.78 -3.49
CA VAL A 181 -8.49 -4.00 -2.89
C VAL A 181 -9.01 -4.22 -1.48
N GLN A 182 -9.37 -5.47 -1.21
CA GLN A 182 -9.78 -5.94 0.11
C GLN A 182 -9.06 -7.23 0.48
N LYS A 183 -8.63 -7.34 1.75
CA LYS A 183 -8.13 -8.60 2.32
C LYS A 183 -9.32 -9.52 2.60
N ILE A 184 -9.28 -10.74 2.04
CA ILE A 184 -10.37 -11.73 2.15
C ILE A 184 -9.95 -13.00 2.90
N HIS A 185 -8.64 -13.25 3.05
CA HIS A 185 -8.10 -14.40 3.76
C HIS A 185 -6.95 -14.02 4.69
N SER A 186 -6.82 -14.79 5.79
CA SER A 186 -5.76 -14.59 6.80
C SER A 186 -4.63 -15.62 6.71
N HIS A 187 -4.79 -16.67 5.88
CA HIS A 187 -3.84 -17.80 5.81
C HIS A 187 -3.51 -18.23 4.38
N ASP A 188 -4.31 -17.83 3.40
CA ASP A 188 -4.11 -18.20 1.99
C ASP A 188 -3.13 -17.20 1.33
N PHE A 189 -2.33 -17.66 0.38
CA PHE A 189 -1.49 -16.79 -0.45
C PHE A 189 -2.32 -15.92 -1.39
N MET A 190 -3.54 -16.35 -1.74
CA MET A 190 -4.55 -15.52 -2.42
C MET A 190 -5.36 -14.71 -1.40
N ALA A 191 -4.65 -13.94 -0.57
CA ALA A 191 -5.24 -13.24 0.58
C ALA A 191 -6.06 -12.00 0.21
N PHE A 192 -5.96 -11.50 -1.02
CA PHE A 192 -6.60 -10.27 -1.46
C PHE A 192 -7.44 -10.49 -2.70
N THR A 193 -8.43 -9.62 -2.86
CA THR A 193 -9.22 -9.47 -4.09
C THR A 193 -9.41 -7.99 -4.41
N GLY A 194 -9.67 -7.68 -5.66
CA GLY A 194 -9.91 -6.32 -6.12
C GLY A 194 -10.56 -6.29 -7.50
N HIS A 195 -10.88 -5.10 -7.98
CA HIS A 195 -11.36 -4.88 -9.33
C HIS A 195 -10.24 -4.31 -10.19
N HIS A 196 -10.03 -4.85 -11.38
CA HIS A 196 -9.02 -4.37 -12.33
C HIS A 196 -9.33 -2.99 -12.94
N ARG A 197 -10.55 -2.49 -12.74
CA ARG A 197 -10.94 -1.13 -13.12
C ARG A 197 -11.24 -0.32 -11.87
N ALA A 198 -10.68 0.89 -11.80
CA ALA A 198 -11.07 1.84 -10.76
C ALA A 198 -12.57 2.12 -10.84
N ALA A 199 -13.24 2.21 -9.69
CA ALA A 199 -14.68 2.43 -9.60
C ALA A 199 -15.12 3.85 -10.02
N TYR A 200 -14.17 4.79 -10.23
CA TYR A 200 -14.41 6.17 -10.60
C TYR A 200 -13.67 6.54 -11.89
N PRO A 201 -14.10 7.64 -12.59
CA PRO A 201 -13.48 8.04 -13.84
C PRO A 201 -11.97 8.10 -13.66
N ASP A 202 -11.32 7.45 -14.59
CA ASP A 202 -9.93 7.04 -14.54
C ASP A 202 -8.99 8.25 -14.66
N ASN A 203 -8.88 9.02 -13.58
CA ASN A 203 -7.80 9.98 -13.41
C ASN A 203 -6.47 9.30 -12.99
N SER A 204 -6.47 7.98 -12.91
CA SER A 204 -5.36 7.20 -12.36
C SER A 204 -4.22 6.95 -13.35
N TYR A 205 -4.42 7.20 -14.64
CA TYR A 205 -3.39 6.99 -15.64
C TYR A 205 -3.02 8.31 -16.34
N ILE A 206 -2.15 9.05 -15.69
CA ILE A 206 -1.54 10.22 -16.31
C ILE A 206 -0.17 9.79 -16.86
N ASP A 207 -0.02 9.78 -18.17
CA ASP A 207 1.20 9.26 -18.80
C ASP A 207 2.45 10.01 -18.37
N LYS A 208 2.44 11.31 -18.34
CA LYS A 208 3.48 12.16 -17.73
C LYS A 208 2.89 13.56 -17.50
N LEU A 209 3.13 14.11 -16.32
CA LEU A 209 2.85 15.52 -16.09
C LEU A 209 3.89 16.39 -16.77
N THR A 210 3.46 17.51 -17.37
CA THR A 210 4.39 18.60 -17.70
C THR A 210 4.95 19.19 -16.40
N ASP A 211 6.14 19.78 -16.46
CA ASP A 211 6.77 20.38 -15.28
C ASP A 211 5.89 21.43 -14.61
N THR A 212 5.17 22.24 -15.39
CA THR A 212 4.22 23.22 -14.86
C THR A 212 3.06 22.57 -14.12
N ARG A 213 2.45 21.53 -14.69
CA ARG A 213 1.35 20.81 -14.01
C ARG A 213 1.82 20.09 -12.77
N ARG A 214 3.03 19.52 -12.80
CA ARG A 214 3.64 18.86 -11.64
C ARG A 214 3.89 19.87 -10.53
N GLN A 215 4.39 21.06 -10.86
CA GLN A 215 4.62 22.09 -9.86
C GLN A 215 3.31 22.54 -9.21
N HIS A 216 2.25 22.78 -9.98
CA HIS A 216 0.94 23.13 -9.42
C HIS A 216 0.40 22.01 -8.51
N TRP A 217 0.51 20.75 -8.95
CA TRP A 217 0.11 19.61 -8.11
C TRP A 217 0.90 19.57 -6.80
N LEU A 218 2.21 19.80 -6.85
CA LEU A 218 3.07 19.85 -5.65
C LEU A 218 2.69 21.00 -4.71
N ASP A 219 2.37 22.17 -5.25
CA ASP A 219 1.95 23.32 -4.45
C ASP A 219 0.62 23.03 -3.74
N ASP A 220 -0.32 22.35 -4.40
CA ASP A 220 -1.56 21.90 -3.80
C ASP A 220 -1.29 20.87 -2.69
N GLN A 221 -0.37 19.91 -2.91
CA GLN A 221 -0.02 18.90 -1.89
C GLN A 221 0.63 19.51 -0.65
N GLN A 222 1.40 20.58 -0.78
CA GLN A 222 1.95 21.29 0.38
C GLN A 222 0.84 21.90 1.25
N GLN A 223 -0.22 22.43 0.64
CA GLN A 223 -1.37 22.95 1.36
C GLN A 223 -2.15 21.82 2.07
N VAL A 224 -2.34 20.67 1.38
CA VAL A 224 -2.98 19.48 1.97
C VAL A 224 -2.17 18.98 3.16
N LEU A 225 -0.85 18.85 3.02
CA LEU A 225 0.03 18.38 4.10
C LEU A 225 -0.03 19.32 5.32
N ALA A 226 0.01 20.64 5.10
CA ALA A 226 -0.12 21.62 6.17
C ALA A 226 -1.49 21.52 6.87
N ALA A 227 -2.56 21.30 6.12
CA ALA A 227 -3.90 21.10 6.69
C ALA A 227 -3.97 19.82 7.53
N VAL A 228 -3.42 18.71 7.05
CA VAL A 228 -3.39 17.41 7.77
C VAL A 228 -2.57 17.52 9.06
N GLN A 229 -1.42 18.18 9.03
CA GLN A 229 -0.56 18.37 10.21
C GLN A 229 -1.21 19.26 11.29
N ASN A 230 -2.10 20.17 10.89
CA ASN A 230 -2.81 21.05 11.80
C ASN A 230 -4.15 20.47 12.30
N GLN A 231 -4.54 19.28 11.84
CA GLN A 231 -5.78 18.64 12.33
C GLN A 231 -5.63 18.11 13.76
N PRO A 232 -6.73 18.09 14.53
CA PRO A 232 -6.70 17.49 15.86
C PRO A 232 -6.31 16.02 15.76
N GLN A 233 -5.36 15.56 16.60
CA GLN A 233 -4.88 14.18 16.64
C GLN A 233 -5.96 13.13 16.94
N HIS A 234 -7.20 13.54 17.19
CA HIS A 234 -8.32 12.70 17.57
C HIS A 234 -9.47 12.73 16.55
N ALA A 235 -9.21 13.13 15.30
CA ALA A 235 -10.20 12.96 14.25
C ALA A 235 -10.50 11.46 14.09
N HIS A 236 -11.71 11.04 14.51
CA HIS A 236 -12.12 9.64 14.38
C HIS A 236 -13.33 9.52 13.47
N VAL A 237 -13.33 8.42 12.72
CA VAL A 237 -14.41 8.02 11.81
C VAL A 237 -15.07 6.78 12.40
N HIS A 238 -16.38 6.77 12.46
CA HIS A 238 -17.16 5.60 12.84
C HIS A 238 -17.71 4.89 11.62
N ALA A 239 -17.53 3.56 11.57
CA ALA A 239 -18.17 2.71 10.57
C ALA A 239 -19.30 1.93 11.23
N LEU A 240 -20.53 2.05 10.68
CA LEU A 240 -21.70 1.30 11.10
C LEU A 240 -22.11 0.31 10.01
N TYR A 241 -22.11 -0.96 10.36
CA TYR A 241 -22.68 -2.01 9.52
C TYR A 241 -24.20 -2.02 9.65
N CYS A 242 -24.88 -1.81 8.54
CA CYS A 242 -26.34 -1.98 8.47
C CYS A 242 -26.67 -3.47 8.37
N LEU A 243 -27.18 -4.02 9.46
CA LEU A 243 -27.70 -5.38 9.52
C LEU A 243 -29.20 -5.38 9.22
N PRO A 244 -29.81 -6.53 8.83
CA PRO A 244 -31.25 -6.65 8.62
C PRO A 244 -32.02 -6.67 9.95
N ASN A 245 -31.93 -5.57 10.68
CA ASN A 245 -32.60 -5.33 11.96
C ASN A 245 -33.82 -4.41 11.79
N ASP A 246 -34.57 -4.24 12.87
CA ASP A 246 -35.60 -3.20 12.96
C ASP A 246 -34.96 -1.82 12.70
N PRO A 247 -35.59 -0.94 11.90
CA PRO A 247 -35.06 0.38 11.56
C PRO A 247 -34.76 1.26 12.80
N SER A 248 -35.45 1.05 13.93
CA SER A 248 -35.20 1.76 15.18
C SER A 248 -33.76 1.54 15.70
N VAL A 249 -33.19 0.35 15.48
CA VAL A 249 -31.84 0.00 15.94
C VAL A 249 -30.78 0.89 15.30
N LEU A 250 -30.87 1.14 13.99
CA LEU A 250 -29.95 2.08 13.32
C LEU A 250 -30.13 3.50 13.85
N SER A 251 -31.38 3.92 14.09
CA SER A 251 -31.68 5.24 14.65
C SER A 251 -31.09 5.42 16.05
N GLU A 252 -31.23 4.41 16.91
CA GLU A 252 -30.64 4.41 18.26
C GLU A 252 -29.10 4.46 18.22
N GLN A 253 -28.47 3.70 17.35
CA GLN A 253 -27.02 3.72 17.18
C GLN A 253 -26.52 5.10 16.71
N LEU A 254 -27.20 5.72 15.74
CA LEU A 254 -26.87 7.06 15.28
C LEU A 254 -27.08 8.11 16.38
N GLN A 255 -28.16 8.04 17.14
CA GLN A 255 -28.40 8.94 18.27
C GLN A 255 -27.32 8.82 19.35
N ALA A 256 -26.89 7.60 19.66
CA ALA A 256 -25.80 7.37 20.60
C ALA A 256 -24.47 8.00 20.14
N LEU A 257 -24.16 7.93 18.84
CA LEU A 257 -22.98 8.58 18.28
C LEU A 257 -23.07 10.11 18.31
N LEU A 258 -24.24 10.69 18.14
CA LEU A 258 -24.45 12.14 18.16
C LEU A 258 -24.27 12.76 19.57
N SER A 259 -24.26 11.96 20.62
CA SER A 259 -23.91 12.43 21.98
C SER A 259 -22.43 12.77 22.15
N ASN A 260 -21.56 12.13 21.37
CA ASN A 260 -20.13 12.46 21.24
C ASN A 260 -19.74 12.27 19.75
N PRO A 261 -20.03 13.26 18.91
CA PRO A 261 -20.03 13.07 17.47
C PRO A 261 -18.62 12.80 16.94
N PRO A 262 -18.45 11.76 16.10
CA PRO A 262 -17.23 11.56 15.33
C PRO A 262 -17.12 12.61 14.23
N CYS A 263 -15.93 12.73 13.61
CA CYS A 263 -15.71 13.62 12.46
C CYS A 263 -16.50 13.18 11.23
N ALA A 264 -16.72 11.87 11.09
CA ALA A 264 -17.53 11.30 10.02
C ALA A 264 -18.11 9.95 10.44
N ILE A 265 -19.24 9.59 9.84
CA ILE A 265 -19.88 8.28 9.98
C ILE A 265 -20.00 7.66 8.60
N ILE A 266 -19.47 6.44 8.44
CA ILE A 266 -19.60 5.64 7.24
C ILE A 266 -20.70 4.60 7.50
N LEU A 267 -21.79 4.65 6.73
CA LEU A 267 -22.81 3.61 6.75
C LEU A 267 -22.47 2.54 5.70
N LEU A 268 -22.23 1.33 6.19
CA LEU A 268 -22.01 0.15 5.33
C LEU A 268 -23.39 -0.48 5.08
N GLY A 269 -24.04 -0.01 4.03
CA GLY A 269 -25.39 -0.41 3.63
C GLY A 269 -25.43 -1.81 3.00
N PHE A 270 -26.63 -2.24 2.57
CA PHE A 270 -26.82 -3.47 1.81
C PHE A 270 -26.23 -3.33 0.40
N GLY A 271 -26.23 -4.43 -0.37
CA GLY A 271 -25.53 -4.52 -1.65
C GLY A 271 -25.83 -3.40 -2.68
N SER A 272 -27.01 -2.75 -2.60
CA SER A 272 -27.37 -1.58 -3.43
C SER A 272 -27.21 -0.24 -2.69
N GLY A 273 -26.54 -0.23 -1.52
CA GLY A 273 -26.36 0.97 -0.70
C GLY A 273 -27.59 1.36 0.16
N ASN A 274 -28.64 0.54 0.15
CA ASN A 274 -29.80 0.76 0.98
C ASN A 274 -29.48 0.51 2.46
N VAL A 275 -30.25 1.15 3.35
CA VAL A 275 -30.18 0.96 4.80
C VAL A 275 -31.56 0.51 5.32
N PRO A 276 -31.67 -0.08 6.52
CA PRO A 276 -32.96 -0.37 7.13
C PRO A 276 -33.81 0.91 7.22
N TYR A 277 -35.05 0.85 6.72
CA TYR A 277 -35.98 1.98 6.78
C TYR A 277 -37.39 1.50 7.12
N SER A 278 -38.17 2.36 7.77
CA SER A 278 -39.62 2.17 7.97
C SER A 278 -40.36 3.04 6.98
N PRO A 279 -41.21 2.48 6.12
CA PRO A 279 -42.11 3.31 5.32
C PRO A 279 -43.05 4.09 6.28
N GLN A 280 -43.16 5.39 6.07
CA GLN A 280 -44.15 6.23 6.78
C GLN A 280 -45.55 5.93 6.31
#